data_9a9734b165086918384028c0e1eee09d
#
_entry.id   9a9734b165086918384028c0e1eee09d
#
_cell.length_a   1.000
_cell.length_b   1.000
_cell.length_c   1.000
_cell.angle_alpha   90.00
_cell.angle_beta   90.00
_cell.angle_gamma   90.00
#
_symmetry.space_group_name_H-M   'P 1'
#
loop_
_entity.id
_entity.type
_entity.pdbx_description
1 polymer ?
#
loop_
_entity_poly.entity_id
_entity_poly.type
_entity_poly.pdbx_seq_one_letter_code
_entity_poly.pdbx_strand_id
1 'polypeptide(L)'
;MINRKFSRRAIAKQLGSIAGGAAVFGPGFAGILARTPAQTEGPFYPPPPHAETDVDLTLLDGHSERAAGDTILVRGRVTDLEGHPLANARVDIWQANHWGRYAHPGDNNPAPLDPNFQGIGIALTDADGRYGFRTIRPAPYPLSAMGDSGMRPRHIHFKVAHETAGEVTTQMYFEGDPLIADDVVMRGTPAELRHLLITSAVEDAATGLPLHRFDIALG
;
A
#
# COMPACT_ATOMS: atom_id res chain seq x y z
N MET A 1 21.18 24.71 23.57
CA MET A 1 21.07 23.60 22.61
C MET A 1 20.08 22.59 23.19
N ILE A 2 18.83 22.62 22.78
CA ILE A 2 17.79 21.69 23.27
C ILE A 2 17.47 20.77 22.09
N ASN A 3 18.01 19.56 22.18
CA ASN A 3 17.84 18.50 21.21
C ASN A 3 16.45 17.86 21.46
N ARG A 4 15.40 18.33 20.77
CA ARG A 4 14.08 17.67 20.80
C ARG A 4 14.11 16.47 19.86
N LYS A 5 14.40 15.31 20.39
CA LYS A 5 14.12 14.03 19.72
C LYS A 5 12.59 13.92 19.56
N PHE A 6 12.09 14.14 18.35
CA PHE A 6 10.71 13.81 18.03
C PHE A 6 10.54 12.29 18.08
N SER A 7 9.79 11.84 19.08
CA SER A 7 9.54 10.42 19.30
C SER A 7 8.61 9.87 18.20
N ARG A 8 9.01 8.77 17.58
CA ARG A 8 8.23 7.98 16.60
C ARG A 8 6.77 7.69 17.03
N ARG A 9 6.48 7.79 18.33
CA ARG A 9 5.13 7.64 18.91
C ARG A 9 4.15 8.77 18.60
N ALA A 10 4.61 9.94 18.16
CA ALA A 10 3.74 11.08 17.91
C ALA A 10 3.00 10.98 16.55
N ILE A 11 3.61 10.36 15.55
CA ILE A 11 3.00 10.24 14.21
C ILE A 11 1.89 9.18 14.19
N ALA A 12 2.07 8.09 14.92
CA ALA A 12 1.02 7.06 15.06
C ALA A 12 -0.26 7.60 15.73
N LYS A 13 -0.13 8.59 16.63
CA LYS A 13 -1.28 9.24 17.29
C LYS A 13 -2.03 10.23 16.40
N GLN A 14 -1.38 10.86 15.42
CA GLN A 14 -2.04 11.79 14.49
C GLN A 14 -2.83 11.10 13.37
N LEU A 15 -2.53 9.86 13.06
CA LEU A 15 -3.30 9.06 12.09
C LEU A 15 -4.54 8.38 12.72
N GLY A 16 -4.66 8.38 14.03
CA GLY A 16 -5.66 7.64 14.80
C GLY A 16 -6.93 8.37 15.21
N SER A 17 -7.11 9.67 14.88
CA SER A 17 -8.32 10.41 15.29
C SER A 17 -9.09 10.90 14.08
N ILE A 18 -9.89 10.03 13.47
CA ILE A 18 -10.97 10.43 12.58
C ILE A 18 -12.26 9.96 13.24
N ALA A 19 -13.04 10.93 13.73
CA ALA A 19 -14.44 10.74 14.06
C ALA A 19 -15.15 10.29 12.78
N GLY A 20 -15.44 8.99 12.69
CA GLY A 20 -16.09 8.38 11.56
C GLY A 20 -17.53 8.83 11.45
N GLY A 21 -17.99 9.11 10.25
CA GLY A 21 -19.36 8.92 9.91
C GLY A 21 -19.67 7.43 10.06
N ALA A 22 -20.43 7.05 11.08
CA ALA A 22 -20.98 5.72 11.22
C ALA A 22 -21.94 5.51 10.07
N ALA A 23 -21.58 4.73 9.08
CA ALA A 23 -22.55 4.05 8.26
C ALA A 23 -23.27 3.09 9.21
N VAL A 24 -24.52 3.41 9.56
CA VAL A 24 -25.42 2.55 10.32
C VAL A 24 -25.75 1.38 9.39
N PHE A 25 -25.01 0.29 9.49
CA PHE A 25 -25.44 -0.99 8.99
C PHE A 25 -26.52 -1.49 9.93
N GLY A 26 -27.78 -1.52 9.46
CA GLY A 26 -28.87 -2.18 10.16
C GLY A 26 -28.56 -3.68 10.35
N PRO A 27 -29.19 -4.37 11.32
CA PRO A 27 -29.02 -5.81 11.50
C PRO A 27 -29.72 -6.52 10.32
N GLY A 28 -28.95 -6.92 9.32
CA GLY A 28 -29.48 -7.59 8.15
C GLY A 28 -28.36 -8.14 7.28
N PHE A 29 -28.16 -9.45 7.33
CA PHE A 29 -27.30 -10.26 6.49
C PHE A 29 -25.86 -9.72 6.38
N ALA A 30 -25.00 -10.16 7.27
CA ALA A 30 -23.57 -10.18 7.02
C ALA A 30 -23.35 -11.13 5.82
N GLY A 31 -23.33 -10.58 4.61
CA GLY A 31 -22.91 -11.31 3.43
C GLY A 31 -21.42 -11.63 3.60
N ILE A 32 -21.03 -12.86 3.27
CA ILE A 32 -19.60 -13.22 3.23
C ILE A 32 -18.92 -12.28 2.24
N LEU A 33 -17.88 -11.58 2.69
CA LEU A 33 -17.09 -10.72 1.84
C LEU A 33 -16.33 -11.54 0.79
N ALA A 34 -16.15 -11.00 -0.40
CA ALA A 34 -15.26 -11.61 -1.35
C ALA A 34 -13.82 -11.50 -0.81
N ARG A 35 -13.11 -12.63 -0.79
CA ARG A 35 -11.68 -12.64 -0.47
C ARG A 35 -10.92 -11.71 -1.41
N THR A 36 -10.00 -10.94 -0.88
CA THR A 36 -9.09 -10.12 -1.69
C THR A 36 -8.30 -11.02 -2.66
N PRO A 37 -8.35 -10.76 -3.98
CA PRO A 37 -7.66 -11.59 -4.97
C PRO A 37 -6.15 -11.62 -4.72
N ALA A 38 -5.59 -12.82 -4.65
CA ALA A 38 -4.15 -12.99 -4.61
C ALA A 38 -3.53 -12.68 -5.97
N GLN A 39 -2.38 -12.02 -5.94
CA GLN A 39 -1.56 -11.74 -7.11
C GLN A 39 -0.09 -12.09 -6.82
N THR A 40 0.76 -12.07 -7.84
CA THR A 40 2.19 -12.38 -7.68
C THR A 40 2.89 -11.35 -6.80
N GLU A 41 3.82 -11.81 -5.96
CA GLU A 41 4.74 -10.95 -5.21
C GLU A 41 5.68 -10.18 -6.14
N GLY A 42 5.97 -10.77 -7.30
CA GLY A 42 6.96 -10.23 -8.23
C GLY A 42 8.40 -10.37 -7.71
N PRO A 43 9.39 -9.90 -8.50
CA PRO A 43 10.80 -10.12 -8.17
C PRO A 43 11.41 -9.06 -7.25
N PHE A 44 10.65 -8.05 -6.83
CA PHE A 44 11.20 -6.86 -6.17
C PHE A 44 10.74 -6.69 -4.72
N TYR A 45 10.28 -7.75 -4.04
CA TYR A 45 10.11 -7.68 -2.59
C TYR A 45 11.49 -7.42 -1.96
N PRO A 46 11.67 -6.32 -1.20
CA PRO A 46 12.98 -5.92 -0.74
C PRO A 46 13.58 -6.96 0.24
N PRO A 47 14.82 -7.42 -0.01
CA PRO A 47 15.48 -8.36 0.91
C PRO A 47 15.92 -7.65 2.19
N PRO A 48 15.87 -8.33 3.36
CA PRO A 48 16.43 -7.77 4.59
C PRO A 48 17.98 -7.74 4.53
N PRO A 49 18.66 -6.86 5.34
CA PRO A 49 18.04 -5.93 6.28
C PRO A 49 17.49 -4.69 5.59
N HIS A 50 16.36 -4.16 6.09
CA HIS A 50 15.82 -2.88 5.65
C HIS A 50 16.40 -1.76 6.51
N ALA A 51 16.74 -0.62 5.88
CA ALA A 51 17.22 0.56 6.59
C ALA A 51 16.11 1.13 7.49
N GLU A 52 14.91 1.27 6.93
CA GLU A 52 13.69 1.71 7.61
C GLU A 52 12.49 0.98 7.05
N THR A 53 11.44 0.87 7.87
CA THR A 53 10.19 0.18 7.49
C THR A 53 8.97 0.83 8.13
N ASP A 54 9.07 2.11 8.52
CA ASP A 54 7.94 2.80 9.15
C ASP A 54 6.83 3.14 8.12
N VAL A 55 5.80 3.85 8.58
CA VAL A 55 4.61 4.11 7.78
C VAL A 55 4.67 5.41 6.96
N ASP A 56 5.72 6.22 7.09
CA ASP A 56 5.97 7.40 6.23
C ASP A 56 7.15 7.12 5.29
N LEU A 57 6.86 6.51 4.15
CA LEU A 57 7.86 6.16 3.16
C LEU A 57 8.48 7.37 2.46
N THR A 58 7.97 8.57 2.72
CA THR A 58 8.39 9.80 2.02
C THR A 58 9.47 10.59 2.73
N LEU A 59 9.91 10.15 3.91
CA LEU A 59 10.91 10.86 4.70
C LEU A 59 11.76 9.87 5.50
N LEU A 60 13.02 9.76 5.18
CA LEU A 60 13.98 8.93 5.89
C LEU A 60 14.48 9.61 7.17
N ASP A 61 14.81 8.83 8.20
CA ASP A 61 15.39 9.32 9.45
C ASP A 61 16.69 10.10 9.16
N GLY A 62 16.77 11.33 9.68
CA GLY A 62 17.92 12.21 9.50
C GLY A 62 17.97 12.97 8.18
N HIS A 63 17.06 12.72 7.26
CA HIS A 63 16.93 13.49 6.03
C HIS A 63 16.02 14.71 6.24
N SER A 64 16.32 15.81 5.58
CA SER A 64 15.48 17.03 5.54
C SER A 64 14.60 17.09 4.30
N GLU A 65 14.96 16.36 3.27
CA GLU A 65 14.23 16.31 1.99
C GLU A 65 13.33 15.09 1.94
N ARG A 66 12.16 15.27 1.33
CA ARG A 66 11.21 14.19 1.10
C ARG A 66 11.47 13.52 -0.25
N ALA A 67 10.94 12.32 -0.38
CA ALA A 67 10.88 11.60 -1.64
C ALA A 67 10.25 12.45 -2.74
N ALA A 68 10.76 12.30 -3.95
CA ALA A 68 10.21 12.93 -5.15
C ALA A 68 8.84 12.33 -5.52
N GLY A 69 7.98 13.15 -6.13
CA GLY A 69 6.68 12.74 -6.63
C GLY A 69 5.49 13.20 -5.79
N ASP A 70 4.29 12.80 -6.22
CA ASP A 70 3.05 13.18 -5.59
C ASP A 70 2.83 12.36 -4.32
N THR A 71 2.87 13.02 -3.16
CA THR A 71 2.57 12.35 -1.89
C THR A 71 1.10 11.95 -1.84
N ILE A 72 0.84 10.71 -1.45
CA ILE A 72 -0.49 10.15 -1.25
C ILE A 72 -0.60 9.47 0.12
N LEU A 73 -1.82 9.29 0.58
CA LEU A 73 -2.15 8.43 1.71
C LEU A 73 -2.79 7.14 1.20
N VAL A 74 -2.39 6.02 1.79
CA VAL A 74 -3.04 4.73 1.58
C VAL A 74 -3.52 4.25 2.93
N ARG A 75 -4.83 4.05 3.08
CA ARG A 75 -5.45 3.55 4.32
C ARG A 75 -6.45 2.47 3.99
N GLY A 76 -6.65 1.56 4.92
CA GLY A 76 -7.65 0.52 4.77
C GLY A 76 -7.88 -0.23 6.06
N ARG A 77 -8.66 -1.28 5.92
CA ARG A 77 -9.01 -2.19 7.00
C ARG A 77 -8.75 -3.62 6.57
N VAL A 78 -8.19 -4.41 7.48
CA VAL A 78 -8.05 -5.86 7.31
C VAL A 78 -9.15 -6.54 8.09
N THR A 79 -9.92 -7.41 7.45
CA THR A 79 -11.01 -8.18 8.05
C THR A 79 -10.91 -9.65 7.70
N ASP A 80 -11.65 -10.49 8.41
CA ASP A 80 -12.02 -11.82 7.93
C ASP A 80 -13.15 -11.72 6.87
N LEU A 81 -13.60 -12.86 6.34
CA LEU A 81 -14.67 -12.93 5.33
C LEU A 81 -16.05 -12.58 5.90
N GLU A 82 -16.24 -12.63 7.20
CA GLU A 82 -17.44 -12.21 7.91
C GLU A 82 -17.44 -10.70 8.21
N GLY A 83 -16.34 -10.00 7.90
CA GLY A 83 -16.18 -8.55 8.12
C GLY A 83 -15.73 -8.17 9.52
N HIS A 84 -15.33 -9.12 10.35
CA HIS A 84 -14.75 -8.81 11.66
C HIS A 84 -13.32 -8.25 11.49
N PRO A 85 -12.96 -7.21 12.25
CA PRO A 85 -11.62 -6.63 12.16
C PRO A 85 -10.55 -7.60 12.64
N LEU A 86 -9.44 -7.65 11.92
CA LEU A 86 -8.26 -8.41 12.29
C LEU A 86 -7.21 -7.46 12.90
N ALA A 87 -7.11 -7.45 14.22
CA ALA A 87 -6.12 -6.69 14.95
C ALA A 87 -4.74 -7.36 14.88
N ASN A 88 -3.66 -6.56 14.84
CA ASN A 88 -2.28 -7.04 14.70
C ASN A 88 -1.99 -7.82 13.41
N ALA A 89 -2.82 -7.70 12.39
CA ALA A 89 -2.45 -8.15 11.06
C ALA A 89 -1.24 -7.35 10.57
N ARG A 90 -0.22 -8.04 10.09
CA ARG A 90 0.96 -7.40 9.50
C ARG A 90 0.63 -7.02 8.06
N VAL A 91 0.88 -5.76 7.72
CA VAL A 91 0.70 -5.20 6.38
C VAL A 91 2.04 -4.66 5.91
N ASP A 92 2.63 -5.33 4.92
CA ASP A 92 3.81 -4.85 4.22
C ASP A 92 3.38 -4.25 2.89
N ILE A 93 3.92 -3.07 2.56
CA ILE A 93 3.78 -2.48 1.23
C ILE A 93 5.15 -2.24 0.62
N TRP A 94 5.29 -2.43 -0.70
CA TRP A 94 6.48 -2.03 -1.46
C TRP A 94 6.09 -1.59 -2.87
N GLN A 95 6.88 -0.70 -3.43
CA GLN A 95 6.55 -0.09 -4.70
C GLN A 95 7.77 0.52 -5.41
N ALA A 96 7.62 0.80 -6.69
CA ALA A 96 8.56 1.63 -7.44
C ALA A 96 8.52 3.09 -6.98
N ASN A 97 9.58 3.83 -7.20
CA ASN A 97 9.66 5.25 -6.93
C ASN A 97 8.92 6.11 -7.99
N HIS A 98 9.06 7.43 -7.91
CA HIS A 98 8.47 8.39 -8.85
C HIS A 98 8.91 8.20 -10.32
N TRP A 99 10.06 7.56 -10.56
CA TRP A 99 10.57 7.27 -11.92
C TRP A 99 10.36 5.82 -12.36
N GLY A 100 9.64 5.01 -11.59
CA GLY A 100 9.34 3.63 -11.92
C GLY A 100 10.44 2.63 -11.58
N ARG A 101 11.36 2.96 -10.65
CA ARG A 101 12.44 2.08 -10.23
C ARG A 101 12.25 1.63 -8.78
N TYR A 102 12.46 0.34 -8.55
CA TYR A 102 12.53 -0.22 -7.20
C TYR A 102 13.92 -0.05 -6.58
N ALA A 103 13.97 0.21 -5.29
CA ALA A 103 15.20 0.14 -4.50
C ALA A 103 15.57 -1.33 -4.22
N HIS A 104 15.78 -2.09 -5.29
CA HIS A 104 16.05 -3.54 -5.24
C HIS A 104 17.26 -3.89 -6.13
N PRO A 105 18.22 -4.73 -5.65
CA PRO A 105 19.42 -5.07 -6.43
C PRO A 105 19.14 -5.79 -7.74
N GLY A 106 18.00 -6.46 -7.86
CA GLY A 106 17.58 -7.13 -9.10
C GLY A 106 16.82 -6.22 -10.09
N ASP A 107 16.53 -4.96 -9.74
CA ASP A 107 15.90 -4.04 -10.68
C ASP A 107 16.94 -3.38 -11.59
N ASN A 108 16.95 -3.80 -12.85
CA ASN A 108 17.85 -3.29 -13.89
C ASN A 108 17.28 -2.07 -14.64
N ASN A 109 16.17 -1.48 -14.18
CA ASN A 109 15.61 -0.27 -14.77
C ASN A 109 16.65 0.88 -14.71
N PRO A 110 16.99 1.53 -15.83
CA PRO A 110 17.97 2.62 -15.85
C PRO A 110 17.49 3.93 -15.22
N ALA A 111 16.20 4.02 -14.85
CA ALA A 111 15.66 5.18 -14.15
C ALA A 111 16.42 5.44 -12.83
N PRO A 112 16.48 6.69 -12.33
CA PRO A 112 17.22 7.00 -11.12
C PRO A 112 16.58 6.38 -9.87
N LEU A 113 17.40 6.02 -8.89
CA LEU A 113 16.96 5.77 -7.53
C LEU A 113 16.61 7.09 -6.84
N ASP A 114 15.67 7.06 -5.92
CA ASP A 114 15.37 8.18 -5.04
C ASP A 114 16.05 7.95 -3.69
N PRO A 115 17.06 8.76 -3.30
CA PRO A 115 17.76 8.59 -2.04
C PRO A 115 16.91 8.95 -0.81
N ASN A 116 15.73 9.56 -1.02
CA ASN A 116 14.83 10.00 0.04
C ASN A 116 13.56 9.13 0.13
N PHE A 117 13.46 8.06 -0.69
CA PHE A 117 12.30 7.19 -0.72
C PHE A 117 12.60 5.83 -0.06
N GLN A 118 11.82 5.48 0.94
CA GLN A 118 12.00 4.25 1.73
C GLN A 118 11.74 2.97 0.91
N GLY A 119 10.80 3.00 -0.03
CA GLY A 119 10.48 1.90 -0.95
C GLY A 119 9.66 0.74 -0.34
N ILE A 120 9.72 0.52 0.96
CA ILE A 120 8.98 -0.49 1.72
C ILE A 120 8.45 0.12 3.02
N GLY A 121 7.24 -0.25 3.43
CA GLY A 121 6.67 0.11 4.73
C GLY A 121 6.00 -1.08 5.38
N ILE A 122 6.03 -1.14 6.72
CA ILE A 122 5.42 -2.22 7.50
C ILE A 122 4.54 -1.61 8.58
N ALA A 123 3.28 -2.03 8.66
CA ALA A 123 2.34 -1.66 9.70
C ALA A 123 1.74 -2.88 10.38
N LEU A 124 1.30 -2.71 11.62
CA LEU A 124 0.35 -3.63 12.26
C LEU A 124 -1.00 -2.92 12.36
N THR A 125 -2.06 -3.65 12.07
CA THR A 125 -3.42 -3.12 12.22
C THR A 125 -3.76 -2.85 13.68
N ASP A 126 -4.58 -1.83 13.90
CA ASP A 126 -5.13 -1.51 15.22
C ASP A 126 -6.28 -2.46 15.63
N ALA A 127 -6.91 -2.20 16.78
CA ALA A 127 -8.02 -3.02 17.31
C ALA A 127 -9.25 -3.04 16.38
N ASP A 128 -9.39 -2.04 15.52
CA ASP A 128 -10.45 -1.96 14.50
C ASP A 128 -10.01 -2.52 13.14
N GLY A 129 -8.85 -3.17 13.07
CA GLY A 129 -8.28 -3.71 11.84
C GLY A 129 -7.70 -2.65 10.90
N ARG A 130 -7.54 -1.38 11.32
CA ARG A 130 -7.12 -0.29 10.46
C ARG A 130 -5.60 -0.23 10.31
N TYR A 131 -5.16 0.15 9.11
CA TYR A 131 -3.77 0.48 8.80
C TYR A 131 -3.68 1.77 7.99
N GLY A 132 -2.48 2.34 7.87
CA GLY A 132 -2.27 3.49 7.02
C GLY A 132 -0.80 3.76 6.76
N PHE A 133 -0.53 4.24 5.55
CA PHE A 133 0.78 4.65 5.06
C PHE A 133 0.72 6.03 4.42
N ARG A 134 1.83 6.75 4.51
CA ARG A 134 2.12 7.90 3.68
C ARG A 134 3.21 7.48 2.71
N THR A 135 2.93 7.61 1.42
CA THR A 135 3.85 7.24 0.36
C THR A 135 3.74 8.19 -0.82
N ILE A 136 4.38 7.89 -1.92
CA ILE A 136 4.24 8.61 -3.18
C ILE A 136 3.41 7.78 -4.16
N ARG A 137 2.77 8.44 -5.13
CA ARG A 137 2.17 7.76 -6.27
C ARG A 137 3.29 7.19 -7.15
N PRO A 138 3.40 5.85 -7.31
CA PRO A 138 4.46 5.26 -8.12
C PRO A 138 4.31 5.60 -9.60
N ALA A 139 5.40 5.58 -10.36
CA ALA A 139 5.31 5.60 -11.81
C ALA A 139 5.08 4.19 -12.37
N PRO A 140 4.52 4.07 -13.59
CA PRO A 140 4.55 2.82 -14.33
C PRO A 140 6.01 2.46 -14.68
N TYR A 141 6.29 1.18 -14.90
CA TYR A 141 7.63 0.75 -15.24
C TYR A 141 7.66 -0.32 -16.35
N PRO A 142 8.75 -0.39 -17.12
CA PRO A 142 8.87 -1.34 -18.21
C PRO A 142 9.12 -2.76 -17.69
N LEU A 143 8.45 -3.73 -18.28
CA LEU A 143 8.69 -5.16 -18.05
C LEU A 143 10.10 -5.61 -18.50
N SER A 144 10.77 -4.80 -19.32
CA SER A 144 12.16 -5.06 -19.72
C SER A 144 13.13 -5.16 -18.55
N ALA A 145 12.82 -4.50 -17.42
CA ALA A 145 13.54 -4.69 -16.16
C ALA A 145 13.48 -6.14 -15.64
N MET A 146 12.50 -6.92 -16.12
CA MET A 146 12.29 -8.35 -15.81
C MET A 146 12.56 -9.25 -17.02
N GLY A 147 13.08 -8.72 -18.13
CA GLY A 147 13.38 -9.48 -19.35
C GLY A 147 12.18 -9.71 -20.29
N ASP A 148 11.09 -9.00 -20.10
CA ASP A 148 9.87 -9.11 -20.92
C ASP A 148 9.56 -7.79 -21.66
N SER A 149 8.58 -7.78 -22.54
CA SER A 149 8.13 -6.58 -23.27
C SER A 149 6.84 -6.05 -22.68
N GLY A 150 6.68 -4.71 -22.72
CA GLY A 150 5.50 -4.01 -22.23
C GLY A 150 5.75 -3.14 -21.02
N MET A 151 4.65 -2.67 -20.42
CA MET A 151 4.66 -1.78 -19.25
C MET A 151 3.76 -2.34 -18.17
N ARG A 152 4.15 -2.20 -16.91
CA ARG A 152 3.25 -2.38 -15.78
C ARG A 152 2.57 -1.06 -15.44
N PRO A 153 1.25 -1.07 -15.14
CA PRO A 153 0.56 0.10 -14.61
C PRO A 153 1.15 0.52 -13.27
N ARG A 154 0.79 1.70 -12.81
CA ARG A 154 1.05 2.12 -11.42
C ARG A 154 0.40 1.16 -10.46
N HIS A 155 1.18 0.65 -9.51
CA HIS A 155 0.65 -0.23 -8.47
C HIS A 155 1.52 -0.20 -7.21
N ILE A 156 0.92 -0.56 -6.10
CA ILE A 156 1.59 -0.79 -4.83
C ILE A 156 1.35 -2.25 -4.46
N HIS A 157 2.40 -2.97 -4.16
CA HIS A 157 2.30 -4.33 -3.65
C HIS A 157 1.89 -4.34 -2.19
N PHE A 158 1.12 -5.34 -1.81
CA PHE A 158 0.71 -5.63 -0.45
C PHE A 158 0.99 -7.08 -0.11
N LYS A 159 1.56 -7.32 1.06
CA LYS A 159 1.61 -8.64 1.68
C LYS A 159 1.01 -8.51 3.08
N VAL A 160 -0.11 -9.19 3.28
CA VAL A 160 -0.87 -9.09 4.53
C VAL A 160 -0.98 -10.46 5.15
N ALA A 161 -0.62 -10.56 6.42
CA ALA A 161 -0.65 -11.81 7.17
C ALA A 161 -1.27 -11.62 8.55
N HIS A 162 -2.10 -12.57 8.95
CA HIS A 162 -2.68 -12.64 10.28
C HIS A 162 -2.62 -14.07 10.82
N GLU A 163 -2.33 -14.22 12.10
CA GLU A 163 -2.05 -15.51 12.73
C GLU A 163 -3.16 -16.56 12.50
N THR A 164 -4.42 -16.15 12.52
CA THR A 164 -5.56 -17.06 12.42
C THR A 164 -6.31 -16.99 11.08
N ALA A 165 -6.13 -15.91 10.30
CA ALA A 165 -6.85 -15.71 9.03
C ALA A 165 -5.99 -15.95 7.79
N GLY A 166 -4.72 -16.38 7.98
CA GLY A 166 -3.82 -16.67 6.88
C GLY A 166 -3.15 -15.43 6.28
N GLU A 167 -2.78 -15.53 5.00
CA GLU A 167 -2.06 -14.46 4.32
C GLU A 167 -2.56 -14.25 2.88
N VAL A 168 -2.33 -13.04 2.36
CA VAL A 168 -2.50 -12.71 0.96
C VAL A 168 -1.39 -11.81 0.47
N THR A 169 -0.85 -12.10 -0.71
CA THR A 169 -0.06 -11.16 -1.50
C THR A 169 -0.93 -10.65 -2.64
N THR A 170 -0.99 -9.33 -2.81
CA THR A 170 -1.85 -8.68 -3.80
C THR A 170 -1.25 -7.35 -4.25
N GLN A 171 -1.94 -6.62 -5.13
CA GLN A 171 -1.51 -5.31 -5.61
C GLN A 171 -2.70 -4.35 -5.64
N MET A 172 -2.49 -3.11 -5.21
CA MET A 172 -3.42 -2.00 -5.34
C MET A 172 -3.10 -1.22 -6.61
N TYR A 173 -4.11 -0.95 -7.42
CA TYR A 173 -4.01 -0.18 -8.66
C TYR A 173 -4.77 1.15 -8.55
N PHE A 174 -4.44 2.06 -9.44
CA PHE A 174 -5.00 3.43 -9.45
C PHE A 174 -6.04 3.56 -10.56
N GLU A 175 -7.27 3.93 -10.21
CA GLU A 175 -8.34 4.15 -11.17
C GLU A 175 -7.91 5.14 -12.27
N GLY A 176 -8.32 4.86 -13.51
CA GLY A 176 -8.00 5.68 -14.68
C GLY A 176 -6.61 5.47 -15.26
N ASP A 177 -5.78 4.55 -14.72
CA ASP A 177 -4.52 4.19 -15.37
C ASP A 177 -4.81 3.34 -16.63
N PRO A 178 -4.48 3.84 -17.84
CA PRO A 178 -4.81 3.16 -19.10
C PRO A 178 -4.08 1.80 -19.27
N LEU A 179 -2.99 1.60 -18.56
CA LEU A 179 -2.20 0.37 -18.64
C LEU A 179 -2.85 -0.82 -17.92
N ILE A 180 -3.86 -0.59 -17.07
CA ILE A 180 -4.54 -1.68 -16.32
C ILE A 180 -5.19 -2.70 -17.25
N ALA A 181 -5.78 -2.23 -18.37
CA ALA A 181 -6.50 -3.10 -19.29
C ALA A 181 -5.61 -4.17 -19.92
N ASP A 182 -4.35 -3.84 -20.16
CA ASP A 182 -3.37 -4.73 -20.81
C ASP A 182 -2.39 -5.38 -19.82
N ASP A 183 -2.50 -5.08 -18.52
CA ASP A 183 -1.61 -5.64 -17.51
C ASP A 183 -1.77 -7.16 -17.37
N VAL A 184 -0.67 -7.88 -17.55
CA VAL A 184 -0.65 -9.35 -17.52
C VAL A 184 -1.07 -9.91 -16.18
N VAL A 185 -0.75 -9.22 -15.07
CA VAL A 185 -1.12 -9.64 -13.72
C VAL A 185 -2.61 -9.39 -13.47
N MET A 186 -3.11 -8.20 -13.84
CA MET A 186 -4.54 -7.88 -13.71
C MET A 186 -5.40 -8.80 -14.58
N ARG A 187 -4.96 -9.18 -15.78
CA ARG A 187 -5.68 -10.12 -16.65
C ARG A 187 -5.79 -11.51 -16.03
N GLY A 188 -4.83 -11.92 -15.20
CA GLY A 188 -4.88 -13.17 -14.44
C GLY A 188 -5.91 -13.15 -13.29
N THR A 189 -6.41 -11.98 -12.90
CA THR A 189 -7.46 -11.87 -11.88
C THR A 189 -8.85 -12.02 -12.51
N PRO A 190 -9.78 -12.82 -11.93
CA PRO A 190 -11.16 -12.92 -12.39
C PRO A 190 -11.81 -11.56 -12.57
N ALA A 191 -12.48 -11.34 -13.71
CA ALA A 191 -12.97 -10.01 -14.10
C ALA A 191 -13.91 -9.38 -13.06
N GLU A 192 -14.75 -10.20 -12.42
CA GLU A 192 -15.69 -9.81 -11.39
C GLU A 192 -15.03 -9.34 -10.08
N LEU A 193 -13.75 -9.72 -9.86
CA LEU A 193 -13.01 -9.36 -8.65
C LEU A 193 -12.01 -8.22 -8.85
N ARG A 194 -11.75 -7.80 -10.10
CA ARG A 194 -10.73 -6.76 -10.41
C ARG A 194 -11.03 -5.44 -9.74
N HIS A 195 -12.31 -5.11 -9.57
CA HIS A 195 -12.73 -3.88 -8.91
C HIS A 195 -12.26 -3.79 -7.45
N LEU A 196 -12.01 -4.91 -6.78
CA LEU A 196 -11.48 -4.95 -5.42
C LEU A 196 -10.02 -4.49 -5.33
N LEU A 197 -9.30 -4.45 -6.45
CA LEU A 197 -7.89 -4.08 -6.52
C LEU A 197 -7.66 -2.65 -7.03
N ILE A 198 -8.70 -1.96 -7.50
CA ILE A 198 -8.61 -0.63 -8.10
C ILE A 198 -9.19 0.40 -7.14
N THR A 199 -8.41 1.44 -6.84
CA THR A 199 -8.81 2.50 -5.91
C THR A 199 -8.86 3.85 -6.59
N SER A 200 -9.90 4.64 -6.29
CA SER A 200 -9.97 6.07 -6.61
C SER A 200 -9.46 6.93 -5.44
N ALA A 201 -8.94 8.10 -5.76
CA ALA A 201 -8.51 9.06 -4.75
C ALA A 201 -9.70 9.86 -4.24
N VAL A 202 -9.74 10.10 -2.93
CA VAL A 202 -10.55 11.14 -2.30
C VAL A 202 -9.63 12.08 -1.52
N GLU A 203 -10.02 13.33 -1.35
CA GLU A 203 -9.22 14.25 -0.53
C GLU A 203 -9.32 13.89 0.95
N ASP A 204 -8.18 13.74 1.63
CA ASP A 204 -8.14 13.58 3.08
C ASP A 204 -8.35 14.93 3.77
N ALA A 205 -9.47 15.10 4.44
CA ALA A 205 -9.87 16.37 5.05
C ALA A 205 -8.87 16.92 6.09
N ALA A 206 -8.03 16.07 6.68
CA ALA A 206 -7.05 16.48 7.68
C ALA A 206 -5.75 17.00 7.07
N THR A 207 -5.36 16.52 5.89
CA THR A 207 -4.07 16.81 5.27
C THR A 207 -4.16 17.48 3.90
N GLY A 208 -5.33 17.42 3.25
CA GLY A 208 -5.51 17.83 1.85
C GLY A 208 -4.85 16.90 0.82
N LEU A 209 -4.26 15.79 1.26
CA LEU A 209 -3.59 14.86 0.38
C LEU A 209 -4.59 13.89 -0.26
N PRO A 210 -4.30 13.37 -1.48
CA PRO A 210 -5.06 12.26 -2.05
C PRO A 210 -4.98 11.03 -1.15
N LEU A 211 -6.14 10.50 -0.78
CA LEU A 211 -6.30 9.28 0.02
C LEU A 211 -6.87 8.18 -0.85
N HIS A 212 -6.16 7.07 -0.94
CA HIS A 212 -6.62 5.82 -1.53
C HIS A 212 -7.04 4.86 -0.41
N ARG A 213 -8.29 4.37 -0.48
CA ARG A 213 -8.79 3.36 0.46
C ARG A 213 -8.63 1.98 -0.17
N PHE A 214 -7.96 1.09 0.55
CA PHE A 214 -7.73 -0.28 0.12
C PHE A 214 -8.02 -1.24 1.27
N ASP A 215 -9.23 -1.78 1.30
CA ASP A 215 -9.65 -2.75 2.31
C ASP A 215 -9.29 -4.17 1.86
N ILE A 216 -8.90 -5.03 2.80
CA ILE A 216 -8.38 -6.37 2.54
C ILE A 216 -9.17 -7.37 3.39
N ALA A 217 -9.77 -8.38 2.73
CA ALA A 217 -10.43 -9.50 3.36
C ALA A 217 -9.57 -10.77 3.26
N LEU A 218 -9.20 -11.35 4.41
CA LEU A 218 -8.46 -12.60 4.54
C LEU A 218 -9.38 -13.78 4.83
N GLY A 219 -8.98 -14.99 4.39
CA GLY A 219 -9.72 -16.22 4.66
C GLY A 219 -9.36 -17.36 3.72
#